data_d5382190dcc634eb3babe2f0b2111aaa
#
_entry.id   d5382190dcc634eb3babe2f0b2111aaa
#
_cell.length_a   1.000
_cell.length_b   1.000
_cell.length_c   1.000
_cell.angle_alpha   90.00
_cell.angle_beta   90.00
_cell.angle_gamma   90.00
#
_symmetry.space_group_name_H-M   'P 1'
#
loop_
_entity.id
_entity.type
_entity.pdbx_description
1 polymer ?
#
loop_
_entity_poly.entity_id
_entity_poly.type
_entity_poly.pdbx_seq_one_letter_code
_entity_poly.pdbx_strand_id
1 'polypeptide(L)'
;MARRYMIDSILYWAQEYHIDGFRFDLMGLYDVETINAVRAALDTLPGGRDILMYGERGRAATAAAPVRGQQGESCHAERSHRHLLRRHPRHHQGRLFHAREPGYVEGRPGSFWDIGGAVAAWCRSDRLPPHAPSQIVSYVSAHDNFTLWDKLLLVRYEKPEFTAADSTALAQNRLAAGIYLTSFGLPFLQAGEEFARTKKGRATATALRLR
;
A
#
# COMPACT_ATOMS: atom_id res chain seq x y z
N MET A 1 -19.26 -21.60 -0.75
CA MET A 1 -17.97 -22.35 -0.66
C MET A 1 -16.79 -21.40 -0.48
N ALA A 2 -16.57 -20.44 -1.36
CA ALA A 2 -15.43 -19.49 -1.29
C ALA A 2 -15.33 -18.68 0.03
N ARG A 3 -16.45 -18.11 0.51
CA ARG A 3 -16.50 -17.37 1.79
C ARG A 3 -16.00 -18.23 2.97
N ARG A 4 -16.44 -19.49 3.06
CA ARG A 4 -16.00 -20.40 4.13
C ARG A 4 -14.51 -20.68 4.06
N TYR A 5 -14.00 -20.98 2.87
CA TYR A 5 -12.57 -21.21 2.67
C TYR A 5 -11.73 -20.00 3.11
N MET A 6 -12.18 -18.79 2.76
CA MET A 6 -11.51 -17.55 3.16
C MET A 6 -11.50 -17.40 4.70
N ILE A 7 -12.64 -17.61 5.35
CA ILE A 7 -12.75 -17.53 6.82
C ILE A 7 -11.86 -18.58 7.48
N ASP A 8 -11.96 -19.85 7.06
CA ASP A 8 -11.18 -20.94 7.64
C ASP A 8 -9.66 -20.68 7.47
N SER A 9 -9.25 -20.17 6.30
CA SER A 9 -7.85 -19.81 6.02
C SER A 9 -7.36 -18.66 6.94
N ILE A 10 -8.13 -17.61 7.09
CA ILE A 10 -7.77 -16.45 7.91
C ILE A 10 -7.68 -16.83 9.39
N LEU A 11 -8.64 -17.60 9.90
CA LEU A 11 -8.60 -18.12 11.27
C LEU A 11 -7.37 -19.00 11.50
N TYR A 12 -7.06 -19.88 10.55
CA TYR A 12 -5.85 -20.72 10.62
C TYR A 12 -4.58 -19.88 10.74
N TRP A 13 -4.39 -18.88 9.88
CA TRP A 13 -3.21 -18.02 9.93
C TRP A 13 -3.14 -17.18 11.20
N ALA A 14 -4.28 -16.70 11.71
CA ALA A 14 -4.32 -15.96 12.96
C ALA A 14 -3.96 -16.84 14.16
N GLN A 15 -4.47 -18.08 14.21
CA GLN A 15 -4.27 -18.97 15.36
C GLN A 15 -2.92 -19.68 15.35
N GLU A 16 -2.51 -20.25 14.20
CA GLU A 16 -1.28 -21.05 14.11
C GLU A 16 -0.03 -20.21 13.95
N TYR A 17 -0.13 -19.06 13.29
CA TYR A 17 1.02 -18.20 12.99
C TYR A 17 0.99 -16.88 13.73
N HIS A 18 -0.04 -16.64 14.53
CA HIS A 18 -0.21 -15.43 15.36
C HIS A 18 -0.09 -14.13 14.54
N ILE A 19 -0.71 -14.12 13.35
CA ILE A 19 -0.72 -12.96 12.48
C ILE A 19 -1.68 -11.91 13.05
N ASP A 20 -1.19 -10.67 13.19
CA ASP A 20 -1.92 -9.55 13.79
C ASP A 20 -2.69 -8.69 12.78
N GLY A 21 -2.67 -9.05 11.49
CA GLY A 21 -3.41 -8.31 10.47
C GLY A 21 -3.46 -8.96 9.11
N PHE A 22 -4.48 -8.62 8.34
CA PHE A 22 -4.72 -9.15 7.00
C PHE A 22 -4.97 -8.01 6.01
N ARG A 23 -4.22 -8.03 4.91
CA ARG A 23 -4.44 -7.18 3.76
C ARG A 23 -5.18 -7.94 2.67
N PHE A 24 -6.30 -7.40 2.21
CA PHE A 24 -7.08 -7.95 1.11
C PHE A 24 -6.72 -7.26 -0.18
N ASP A 25 -6.15 -8.02 -1.12
CA ASP A 25 -5.91 -7.53 -2.47
C ASP A 25 -7.24 -7.35 -3.19
N LEU A 26 -7.37 -6.26 -3.97
CA LEU A 26 -8.60 -5.93 -4.68
C LEU A 26 -9.87 -6.01 -3.80
N MET A 27 -9.79 -5.55 -2.57
CA MET A 27 -10.88 -5.65 -1.59
C MET A 27 -12.23 -5.13 -2.12
N GLY A 28 -12.20 -4.16 -3.04
CA GLY A 28 -13.41 -3.62 -3.67
C GLY A 28 -14.17 -4.62 -4.57
N LEU A 29 -13.62 -5.80 -4.85
CA LEU A 29 -14.28 -6.88 -5.58
C LEU A 29 -15.03 -7.87 -4.66
N TYR A 30 -14.78 -7.83 -3.36
CA TYR A 30 -15.50 -8.68 -2.41
C TYR A 30 -16.84 -8.05 -2.03
N ASP A 31 -17.82 -8.90 -1.79
CA ASP A 31 -19.09 -8.43 -1.22
C ASP A 31 -18.93 -8.08 0.27
N VAL A 32 -19.70 -7.08 0.71
CA VAL A 32 -19.63 -6.55 2.08
C VAL A 32 -19.93 -7.63 3.12
N GLU A 33 -20.86 -8.54 2.83
CA GLU A 33 -21.22 -9.63 3.72
C GLU A 33 -20.04 -10.57 3.97
N THR A 34 -19.24 -10.85 2.94
CA THR A 34 -18.06 -11.70 3.08
C THR A 34 -17.01 -11.05 3.97
N ILE A 35 -16.72 -9.76 3.77
CA ILE A 35 -15.75 -9.04 4.61
C ILE A 35 -16.26 -8.92 6.06
N ASN A 36 -17.53 -8.64 6.26
CA ASN A 36 -18.14 -8.59 7.60
C ASN A 36 -18.12 -9.97 8.28
N ALA A 37 -18.36 -11.05 7.52
CA ALA A 37 -18.29 -12.42 8.07
C ALA A 37 -16.85 -12.79 8.48
N VAL A 38 -15.84 -12.36 7.72
CA VAL A 38 -14.43 -12.52 8.10
C VAL A 38 -14.14 -11.77 9.40
N ARG A 39 -14.59 -10.51 9.51
CA ARG A 39 -14.38 -9.70 10.72
C ARG A 39 -15.06 -10.37 11.93
N ALA A 40 -16.32 -10.77 11.78
CA ALA A 40 -17.05 -11.45 12.84
C ALA A 40 -16.37 -12.76 13.30
N ALA A 41 -15.80 -13.51 12.36
CA ALA A 41 -15.04 -14.72 12.68
C ALA A 41 -13.76 -14.41 13.46
N LEU A 42 -12.98 -13.42 13.05
CA LEU A 42 -11.79 -12.99 13.77
C LEU A 42 -12.12 -12.53 15.19
N ASP A 43 -13.23 -11.80 15.36
CA ASP A 43 -13.68 -11.28 16.66
C ASP A 43 -14.01 -12.38 17.69
N THR A 44 -14.16 -13.63 17.24
CA THR A 44 -14.35 -14.78 18.15
C THR A 44 -13.05 -15.27 18.78
N LEU A 45 -11.89 -14.87 18.25
CA LEU A 45 -10.60 -15.26 18.77
C LEU A 45 -10.20 -14.41 19.99
N PRO A 46 -9.43 -14.95 20.94
CA PRO A 46 -8.80 -14.15 21.97
C PRO A 46 -7.94 -13.03 21.34
N GLY A 47 -8.20 -11.76 21.67
CA GLY A 47 -7.52 -10.61 21.05
C GLY A 47 -7.94 -10.34 19.60
N GLY A 48 -8.90 -11.08 19.05
CA GLY A 48 -9.27 -11.02 17.65
C GLY A 48 -9.76 -9.64 17.19
N ARG A 49 -10.31 -8.83 18.08
CA ARG A 49 -10.75 -7.45 17.79
C ARG A 49 -9.59 -6.51 17.45
N ASP A 50 -8.39 -6.83 17.92
CA ASP A 50 -7.18 -6.04 17.67
C ASP A 50 -6.49 -6.45 16.35
N ILE A 51 -6.90 -7.57 15.74
CA ILE A 51 -6.39 -8.01 14.45
C ILE A 51 -6.82 -7.02 13.37
N LEU A 52 -5.85 -6.44 12.69
CA LEU A 52 -6.09 -5.45 11.64
C LEU A 52 -6.70 -6.10 10.40
N MET A 53 -7.65 -5.39 9.79
CA MET A 53 -8.16 -5.71 8.46
C MET A 53 -8.12 -4.46 7.59
N TYR A 54 -7.47 -4.55 6.44
CA TYR A 54 -7.45 -3.48 5.46
C TYR A 54 -7.36 -4.05 4.04
N GLY A 55 -7.60 -3.21 3.06
CA GLY A 55 -7.58 -3.69 1.70
C GLY A 55 -7.34 -2.63 0.65
N GLU A 56 -6.93 -3.10 -0.52
CA GLU A 56 -6.76 -2.25 -1.68
C GLU A 56 -8.13 -1.89 -2.27
N ARG A 57 -8.38 -0.58 -2.40
CA ARG A 57 -9.54 -0.08 -3.11
C ARG A 57 -9.30 -0.19 -4.61
N GLY A 58 -9.76 -1.28 -5.24
CA GLY A 58 -9.72 -1.47 -6.69
C GLY A 58 -10.70 -0.56 -7.43
N ARG A 59 -10.55 -0.49 -8.77
CA ARG A 59 -11.41 0.31 -9.67
C ARG A 59 -12.90 -0.06 -9.62
N ALA A 60 -13.23 -1.29 -9.26
CA ALA A 60 -14.61 -1.77 -9.16
C ALA A 60 -15.39 -1.14 -7.99
N ALA A 61 -14.70 -0.54 -7.03
CA ALA A 61 -15.34 0.12 -5.88
C ALA A 61 -16.16 1.39 -6.23
N THR A 62 -16.26 1.78 -7.49
CA THR A 62 -17.18 2.84 -7.92
C THR A 62 -18.65 2.40 -7.92
N ALA A 63 -18.91 1.09 -7.88
CA ALA A 63 -20.27 0.54 -7.87
C ALA A 63 -20.70 0.00 -6.49
N ALA A 64 -19.76 -0.25 -5.58
CA ALA A 64 -20.09 -0.65 -4.22
C ALA A 64 -20.23 0.60 -3.34
N ALA A 65 -21.39 0.73 -2.71
CA ALA A 65 -21.63 1.74 -1.67
C ALA A 65 -20.49 1.69 -0.63
N PRO A 66 -20.11 2.84 -0.02
CA PRO A 66 -19.13 2.82 1.03
C PRO A 66 -19.57 1.83 2.09
N VAL A 67 -18.68 0.92 2.49
CA VAL A 67 -18.91 0.03 3.62
C VAL A 67 -19.19 0.95 4.80
N ARG A 68 -20.46 1.11 5.14
CA ARG A 68 -20.84 1.78 6.39
C ARG A 68 -20.56 0.79 7.49
N GLY A 69 -19.37 0.87 8.05
CA GLY A 69 -19.03 0.23 9.27
C GLY A 69 -19.87 0.78 10.39
N GLN A 70 -20.50 -0.10 11.18
CA GLN A 70 -21.02 0.24 12.49
C GLN A 70 -19.85 0.36 13.46
N GLN A 71 -20.04 1.10 14.53
CA GLN A 71 -19.03 1.45 15.52
C GLN A 71 -18.14 0.26 15.95
N GLY A 72 -16.87 0.38 15.73
CA GLY A 72 -15.85 -0.59 16.13
C GLY A 72 -14.96 -1.12 15.01
N GLU A 73 -15.07 -0.63 13.80
CA GLU A 73 -14.53 -1.30 12.63
C GLU A 73 -13.34 -0.62 12.01
N SER A 74 -12.30 -1.37 12.01
CA SER A 74 -11.04 -1.05 11.35
C SER A 74 -10.95 -1.70 9.96
N CYS A 75 -11.91 -1.45 9.06
CA CYS A 75 -11.68 -1.66 7.65
C CYS A 75 -10.97 -0.44 7.07
N HIS A 76 -9.67 -0.50 6.97
CA HIS A 76 -8.85 0.59 6.48
C HIS A 76 -8.72 0.54 4.96
N ALA A 77 -9.00 1.66 4.29
CA ALA A 77 -8.75 1.78 2.87
C ALA A 77 -7.25 2.04 2.64
N GLU A 78 -6.60 1.17 1.89
CA GLU A 78 -5.22 1.34 1.49
C GLU A 78 -5.09 2.54 0.55
N ARG A 79 -4.34 3.56 0.98
CA ARG A 79 -3.94 4.69 0.15
C ARG A 79 -2.46 4.93 0.26
N SER A 80 -1.76 4.65 -0.83
CA SER A 80 -0.31 4.75 -0.85
C SER A 80 0.19 6.18 -0.80
N HIS A 81 1.29 6.39 -0.11
CA HIS A 81 2.20 7.52 -0.29
C HIS A 81 2.88 7.46 -1.68
N ARG A 82 2.25 6.83 -2.67
CA ARG A 82 2.72 6.82 -4.05
C ARG A 82 2.97 8.23 -4.59
N HIS A 83 2.46 9.26 -3.90
CA HIS A 83 2.77 10.68 -4.16
C HIS A 83 4.22 11.05 -3.85
N LEU A 84 4.92 10.32 -2.99
CA LEU A 84 6.38 10.45 -2.86
C LEU A 84 7.09 10.23 -4.19
N LEU A 85 6.46 9.44 -5.05
CA LEU A 85 6.92 9.08 -6.37
C LEU A 85 6.04 9.64 -7.50
N ARG A 86 5.00 10.51 -7.24
CA ARG A 86 3.99 10.89 -8.25
C ARG A 86 3.34 12.26 -8.13
N ARG A 87 2.74 12.69 -9.25
CA ARG A 87 1.93 13.90 -9.46
C ARG A 87 0.42 13.62 -9.35
N HIS A 88 -0.32 14.64 -8.92
CA HIS A 88 -1.76 14.95 -8.84
C HIS A 88 -2.85 13.92 -9.22
N PRO A 89 -4.00 13.90 -8.43
CA PRO A 89 -5.06 12.87 -8.52
C PRO A 89 -5.94 12.88 -9.77
N ARG A 90 -5.89 13.86 -10.64
CA ARG A 90 -6.84 13.98 -11.75
C ARG A 90 -6.60 13.06 -12.95
N HIS A 91 -5.47 12.30 -12.98
CA HIS A 91 -5.11 11.39 -14.07
C HIS A 91 -4.58 10.05 -13.55
N HIS A 92 -5.39 9.35 -12.76
CA HIS A 92 -4.98 8.17 -12.00
C HIS A 92 -4.54 6.95 -12.81
N GLN A 93 -4.74 6.89 -14.11
CA GLN A 93 -4.51 5.68 -14.88
C GLN A 93 -3.27 5.65 -15.78
N GLY A 94 -2.77 6.82 -16.21
CA GLY A 94 -1.62 6.87 -17.13
C GLY A 94 -0.26 6.80 -16.46
N ARG A 95 -0.15 7.24 -15.20
CA ARG A 95 1.14 7.53 -14.56
C ARG A 95 1.69 6.45 -13.63
N LEU A 96 0.89 5.47 -13.25
CA LEU A 96 1.39 4.25 -12.59
C LEU A 96 2.43 3.54 -13.45
N PHE A 97 2.29 3.64 -14.75
CA PHE A 97 3.09 2.95 -15.73
C PHE A 97 4.25 3.80 -16.32
N HIS A 98 4.38 5.07 -15.93
CA HIS A 98 5.53 5.88 -16.35
C HIS A 98 6.73 5.64 -15.44
N ALA A 99 7.46 4.57 -15.74
CA ALA A 99 8.62 4.12 -14.98
C ALA A 99 9.67 5.20 -14.73
N ARG A 100 9.78 6.18 -15.65
CA ARG A 100 10.84 7.20 -15.66
C ARG A 100 10.39 8.58 -15.19
N GLU A 101 9.16 8.76 -14.74
CA GLU A 101 8.75 10.03 -14.15
C GLU A 101 9.28 10.19 -12.71
N PRO A 102 10.02 11.27 -12.42
CA PRO A 102 10.53 11.50 -11.07
C PRO A 102 9.39 11.82 -10.10
N GLY A 103 9.59 11.47 -8.84
CA GLY A 103 8.75 11.80 -7.71
C GLY A 103 9.38 12.88 -6.82
N TYR A 104 8.80 13.05 -5.62
CA TYR A 104 9.27 14.02 -4.65
C TYR A 104 10.71 13.76 -4.21
N VAL A 105 11.03 12.54 -3.83
CA VAL A 105 12.37 12.17 -3.35
C VAL A 105 13.45 12.26 -4.44
N GLU A 106 13.03 12.36 -5.69
CA GLU A 106 13.89 12.55 -6.87
C GLU A 106 13.98 14.03 -7.29
N GLY A 107 13.49 14.95 -6.42
CA GLY A 107 13.62 16.39 -6.62
C GLY A 107 12.55 17.03 -7.51
N ARG A 108 11.44 16.35 -7.77
CA ARG A 108 10.35 16.93 -8.56
C ARG A 108 9.70 18.12 -7.84
N PRO A 109 9.63 19.29 -8.44
CA PRO A 109 8.97 20.45 -7.85
C PRO A 109 7.43 20.29 -7.82
N GLY A 110 6.76 21.02 -6.91
CA GLY A 110 5.29 21.14 -6.88
C GLY A 110 4.54 19.99 -6.18
N SER A 111 5.25 19.09 -5.49
CA SER A 111 4.63 17.99 -4.75
C SER A 111 4.39 18.28 -3.26
N PHE A 112 4.71 19.49 -2.80
CA PHE A 112 4.69 19.85 -1.38
C PHE A 112 3.32 19.62 -0.71
N TRP A 113 2.24 20.05 -1.34
CA TRP A 113 0.89 19.89 -0.80
C TRP A 113 0.43 18.44 -0.76
N ASP A 114 0.83 17.64 -1.76
CA ASP A 114 0.48 16.22 -1.80
C ASP A 114 1.25 15.45 -0.73
N ILE A 115 2.52 15.79 -0.51
CA ILE A 115 3.33 15.21 0.57
C ILE A 115 2.81 15.64 1.93
N GLY A 116 2.50 16.91 2.13
CA GLY A 116 1.92 17.41 3.37
C GLY A 116 0.60 16.72 3.71
N GLY A 117 -0.28 16.54 2.73
CA GLY A 117 -1.51 15.76 2.89
C GLY A 117 -1.25 14.31 3.24
N ALA A 118 -0.29 13.68 2.57
CA ALA A 118 0.07 12.28 2.84
C ALA A 118 0.65 12.10 4.24
N VAL A 119 1.59 12.95 4.65
CA VAL A 119 2.19 12.94 6.00
C VAL A 119 1.13 13.15 7.09
N ALA A 120 0.13 14.00 6.84
CA ALA A 120 -0.99 14.24 7.75
C ALA A 120 -2.11 13.17 7.64
N ALA A 121 -1.87 12.05 6.96
CA ALA A 121 -2.87 11.02 6.66
C ALA A 121 -4.17 11.60 6.07
N TRP A 122 -4.04 12.64 5.25
CA TRP A 122 -5.15 13.37 4.61
C TRP A 122 -6.19 13.95 5.57
N CYS A 123 -5.91 13.99 6.87
CA CYS A 123 -6.79 14.61 7.85
C CYS A 123 -7.04 16.08 7.48
N ARG A 124 -8.29 16.52 7.56
CA ARG A 124 -8.74 17.87 7.15
C ARG A 124 -8.59 18.15 5.65
N SER A 125 -8.50 17.12 4.83
CA SER A 125 -8.46 17.28 3.37
C SER A 125 -9.84 16.99 2.78
N ASP A 126 -10.37 17.92 1.99
CA ASP A 126 -11.61 17.73 1.22
C ASP A 126 -11.48 16.62 0.15
N ARG A 127 -10.25 16.29 -0.23
CA ARG A 127 -9.96 15.24 -1.23
C ARG A 127 -10.17 13.84 -0.70
N LEU A 128 -9.97 13.67 0.60
CA LEU A 128 -10.00 12.40 1.31
C LEU A 128 -10.32 12.68 2.77
N PRO A 129 -11.60 12.73 3.15
CA PRO A 129 -11.95 12.91 4.55
C PRO A 129 -11.90 11.56 5.28
N PRO A 130 -10.74 11.08 5.77
CA PRO A 130 -10.72 9.98 6.72
C PRO A 130 -11.32 10.47 8.03
N HIS A 131 -12.05 9.61 8.71
CA HIS A 131 -12.56 9.93 10.05
C HIS A 131 -11.43 9.90 11.09
N ALA A 132 -10.38 9.12 10.83
CA ALA A 132 -9.20 9.02 11.68
C ALA A 132 -7.94 8.70 10.85
N PRO A 133 -6.73 9.09 11.32
CA PRO A 133 -5.47 8.72 10.67
C PRO A 133 -5.30 7.21 10.48
N SER A 134 -5.81 6.42 11.42
CA SER A 134 -5.77 4.95 11.38
C SER A 134 -6.48 4.33 10.17
N GLN A 135 -7.27 5.10 9.42
CA GLN A 135 -7.89 4.66 8.17
C GLN A 135 -6.99 4.80 6.95
N ILE A 136 -5.79 5.30 7.12
CA ILE A 136 -4.82 5.51 6.04
C ILE A 136 -3.63 4.58 6.23
N VAL A 137 -3.28 3.86 5.16
CA VAL A 137 -2.05 3.06 5.08
C VAL A 137 -1.01 3.84 4.30
N SER A 138 0.15 4.05 4.93
CA SER A 138 1.26 4.86 4.40
C SER A 138 2.36 3.95 3.87
N TYR A 139 2.62 3.96 2.56
CA TYR A 139 3.62 3.13 1.90
C TYR A 139 4.09 3.70 0.57
N VAL A 140 5.20 3.21 0.04
CA VAL A 140 5.77 3.63 -1.24
C VAL A 140 5.81 2.50 -2.28
N SER A 141 5.98 1.27 -1.85
CA SER A 141 5.97 0.09 -2.72
C SER A 141 5.17 -1.07 -2.11
N ALA A 142 4.67 -1.95 -2.95
CA ALA A 142 3.95 -3.15 -2.59
C ALA A 142 4.31 -4.27 -3.59
N HIS A 143 3.58 -5.39 -3.58
CA HIS A 143 3.84 -6.51 -4.49
C HIS A 143 3.70 -6.13 -5.98
N ASP A 144 2.79 -5.20 -6.30
CA ASP A 144 2.57 -4.68 -7.65
C ASP A 144 3.59 -3.63 -8.08
N ASN A 145 3.80 -3.52 -9.39
CA ASN A 145 4.68 -2.56 -10.03
C ASN A 145 6.17 -2.70 -9.62
N PHE A 146 6.95 -1.64 -9.82
CA PHE A 146 8.36 -1.61 -9.47
C PHE A 146 8.54 -1.55 -7.95
N THR A 147 9.64 -2.14 -7.45
CA THR A 147 10.11 -1.81 -6.10
C THR A 147 10.52 -0.34 -6.05
N LEU A 148 10.64 0.21 -4.85
CA LEU A 148 11.14 1.58 -4.69
C LEU A 148 12.53 1.72 -5.33
N TRP A 149 13.43 0.78 -5.05
CA TRP A 149 14.78 0.74 -5.63
C TRP A 149 14.77 0.75 -7.15
N ASP A 150 14.01 -0.15 -7.77
CA ASP A 150 13.93 -0.23 -9.23
C ASP A 150 13.41 1.08 -9.84
N LYS A 151 12.42 1.70 -9.19
CA LYS A 151 11.84 2.96 -9.65
C LYS A 151 12.86 4.10 -9.60
N LEU A 152 13.61 4.21 -8.52
CA LEU A 152 14.66 5.23 -8.36
C LEU A 152 15.73 5.11 -9.46
N LEU A 153 16.17 3.88 -9.73
CA LEU A 153 17.17 3.64 -10.79
C LEU A 153 16.61 3.86 -12.20
N LEU A 154 15.35 3.50 -12.46
CA LEU A 154 14.71 3.73 -13.76
C LEU A 154 14.50 5.21 -14.08
N VAL A 155 14.28 6.05 -13.07
CA VAL A 155 14.22 7.50 -13.25
C VAL A 155 15.60 8.08 -13.54
N ARG A 156 16.61 7.55 -12.87
CA ARG A 156 17.98 8.08 -12.87
C ARG A 156 18.78 7.70 -14.10
N TYR A 157 18.58 6.47 -14.60
CA TYR A 157 19.38 5.90 -15.68
C TYR A 157 18.53 5.44 -16.86
N GLU A 158 19.03 5.61 -18.05
CA GLU A 158 18.39 5.07 -19.25
C GLU A 158 18.47 3.53 -19.30
N LYS A 159 19.63 2.99 -18.90
CA LYS A 159 19.89 1.54 -18.79
C LYS A 159 20.46 1.24 -17.39
N PRO A 160 19.61 1.08 -16.38
CA PRO A 160 20.06 0.89 -15.00
C PRO A 160 20.68 -0.50 -14.78
N GLU A 161 21.75 -0.52 -14.00
CA GLU A 161 22.30 -1.74 -13.41
C GLU A 161 21.66 -1.93 -12.03
N PHE A 162 20.64 -2.78 -11.93
CA PHE A 162 19.81 -2.89 -10.73
C PHE A 162 20.52 -3.51 -9.52
N THR A 163 21.65 -4.17 -9.74
CA THR A 163 22.46 -4.81 -8.69
C THR A 163 23.66 -3.97 -8.28
N ALA A 164 23.96 -2.89 -9.03
CA ALA A 164 25.04 -1.98 -8.68
C ALA A 164 24.66 -1.06 -7.52
N ALA A 165 25.63 -0.74 -6.67
CA ALA A 165 25.43 0.23 -5.61
C ALA A 165 25.31 1.65 -6.18
N ASP A 166 24.27 2.39 -5.74
CA ASP A 166 24.09 3.81 -6.06
C ASP A 166 23.80 4.57 -4.76
N SER A 167 24.76 5.36 -4.31
CA SER A 167 24.67 6.08 -3.04
C SER A 167 23.54 7.11 -3.02
N THR A 168 23.25 7.75 -4.16
CA THR A 168 22.14 8.72 -4.26
C THR A 168 20.80 8.02 -4.21
N ALA A 169 20.61 6.93 -4.95
CA ALA A 169 19.39 6.14 -4.90
C ALA A 169 19.17 5.54 -3.51
N LEU A 170 20.24 5.10 -2.82
CA LEU A 170 20.14 4.65 -1.41
C LEU A 170 19.73 5.78 -0.47
N ALA A 171 20.25 6.99 -0.65
CA ALA A 171 19.82 8.14 0.15
C ALA A 171 18.34 8.48 -0.11
N GLN A 172 17.90 8.42 -1.35
CA GLN A 172 16.50 8.64 -1.75
C GLN A 172 15.57 7.54 -1.19
N ASN A 173 16.02 6.27 -1.21
CA ASN A 173 15.29 5.16 -0.60
C ASN A 173 15.08 5.38 0.91
N ARG A 174 16.14 5.77 1.62
CA ARG A 174 16.08 6.09 3.05
C ARG A 174 15.19 7.31 3.34
N LEU A 175 15.27 8.35 2.50
CA LEU A 175 14.41 9.52 2.63
C LEU A 175 12.93 9.15 2.47
N ALA A 176 12.59 8.34 1.48
CA ALA A 176 11.22 7.86 1.28
C ALA A 176 10.73 7.05 2.48
N ALA A 177 11.56 6.12 2.99
CA ALA A 177 11.26 5.34 4.19
C ALA A 177 11.07 6.24 5.42
N GLY A 178 11.97 7.21 5.64
CA GLY A 178 11.85 8.18 6.72
C GLY A 178 10.52 8.95 6.68
N ILE A 179 10.08 9.36 5.49
CA ILE A 179 8.83 10.09 5.34
C ILE A 179 7.63 9.22 5.69
N TYR A 180 7.45 8.03 5.06
CA TYR A 180 6.22 7.27 5.29
C TYR A 180 6.20 6.57 6.66
N LEU A 181 7.35 6.18 7.22
CA LEU A 181 7.42 5.56 8.55
C LEU A 181 7.16 6.57 9.68
N THR A 182 7.37 7.86 9.44
CA THR A 182 7.08 8.92 10.42
C THR A 182 5.80 9.70 10.11
N SER A 183 5.07 9.32 9.06
CA SER A 183 3.77 9.90 8.72
C SER A 183 2.67 9.38 9.66
N PHE A 184 1.61 10.15 9.81
CA PHE A 184 0.39 9.66 10.42
C PHE A 184 -0.22 8.52 9.58
N GLY A 185 -0.96 7.63 10.24
CA GLY A 185 -1.56 6.46 9.62
C GLY A 185 -0.82 5.17 9.98
N LEU A 186 -1.13 4.10 9.27
CA LEU A 186 -0.51 2.80 9.47
C LEU A 186 0.65 2.65 8.48
N PRO A 187 1.90 2.56 8.94
CA PRO A 187 3.00 2.32 8.03
C PRO A 187 2.96 0.90 7.47
N PHE A 188 3.20 0.76 6.18
CA PHE A 188 3.34 -0.54 5.52
C PHE A 188 4.69 -0.59 4.81
N LEU A 189 5.49 -1.58 5.15
CA LEU A 189 6.80 -1.84 4.56
C LEU A 189 6.76 -3.11 3.72
N GLN A 190 7.06 -3.02 2.45
CA GLN A 190 7.28 -4.21 1.63
C GLN A 190 8.56 -4.90 2.06
N ALA A 191 8.48 -6.18 2.42
CA ALA A 191 9.65 -6.96 2.84
C ALA A 191 10.79 -6.88 1.79
N GLY A 192 11.96 -6.47 2.24
CA GLY A 192 13.14 -6.26 1.41
C GLY A 192 13.38 -4.81 0.98
N GLU A 193 12.44 -3.89 1.20
CA GLU A 193 12.63 -2.47 0.88
C GLU A 193 13.77 -1.86 1.70
N GLU A 194 13.97 -2.35 2.94
CA GLU A 194 15.02 -1.94 3.87
C GLU A 194 16.44 -2.21 3.35
N PHE A 195 16.62 -3.21 2.48
CA PHE A 195 17.89 -3.50 1.82
C PHE A 195 17.88 -3.25 0.31
N ALA A 196 16.98 -2.39 -0.17
CA ALA A 196 16.88 -1.99 -1.57
C ALA A 196 16.59 -3.18 -2.52
N ARG A 197 15.62 -4.04 -2.15
CA ARG A 197 15.18 -5.18 -2.96
C ARG A 197 14.86 -4.76 -4.39
N THR A 198 15.34 -5.55 -5.34
CA THR A 198 15.08 -5.35 -6.77
C THR A 198 14.25 -6.49 -7.39
N LYS A 199 13.37 -6.14 -8.32
CA LYS A 199 12.75 -7.04 -9.29
C LYS A 199 13.46 -6.96 -10.66
N LYS A 200 14.65 -6.36 -10.71
CA LYS A 200 15.43 -6.11 -11.93
C LYS A 200 14.64 -5.31 -12.97
N GLY A 201 13.94 -4.26 -12.51
CA GLY A 201 13.14 -3.37 -13.34
C GLY A 201 11.85 -3.98 -13.89
N ARG A 202 11.37 -5.06 -13.32
CA ARG A 202 10.10 -5.68 -13.73
C ARG A 202 8.94 -5.13 -12.92
N ALA A 203 7.87 -4.71 -13.62
CA ALA A 203 6.66 -4.22 -12.97
C ALA A 203 5.81 -5.34 -12.35
N THR A 204 5.91 -6.58 -12.88
CA THR A 204 5.16 -7.73 -12.39
C THR A 204 6.10 -8.82 -11.88
N ALA A 205 5.70 -9.50 -10.80
CA ALA A 205 6.46 -10.63 -10.25
C ALA A 205 6.35 -11.91 -11.12
N THR A 206 5.41 -11.96 -12.04
CA THR A 206 4.99 -13.16 -12.81
C THR A 206 6.05 -13.69 -13.78
N ALA A 207 7.21 -13.07 -13.91
CA ALA A 207 8.23 -13.46 -14.90
C ALA A 207 9.50 -14.04 -14.27
N LEU A 208 9.51 -14.45 -13.02
CA LEU A 208 10.55 -15.31 -12.47
C LEU A 208 10.29 -16.76 -12.94
N ARG A 209 10.61 -17.05 -14.20
CA ARG A 209 10.94 -18.44 -14.55
C ARG A 209 12.22 -18.75 -13.80
N LEU A 210 12.11 -19.61 -12.81
CA LEU A 210 13.26 -20.34 -12.27
C LEU A 210 13.91 -21.06 -13.46
N ARG A 211 15.09 -20.64 -13.84
CA ARG A 211 15.98 -21.40 -14.72
C ARG A 211 16.91 -22.20 -13.84
#